data_ed1f6bcdbb464d3f1122e469d9af6989
#
_entry.id   ed1f6bcdbb464d3f1122e469d9af6989
#
_cell.length_a   1.000
_cell.length_b   1.000
_cell.length_c   1.000
_cell.angle_alpha   90.00
_cell.angle_beta   90.00
_cell.angle_gamma   90.00
#
_symmetry.space_group_name_H-M   'P 1'
#
loop_
_entity.id
_entity.type
_entity.pdbx_description
1 polymer ?
#
loop_
_entity_poly.entity_id
_entity_poly.type
_entity_poly.pdbx_seq_one_letter_code
_entity_poly.pdbx_strand_id
1 'polypeptide(L)'
;MNKGKHHARSFHPPSVADVDQLKEHAGIAACKFVEDGMAIGLGTGSTVRFSIIEIARMINLEGIEIVGVPTSESTRRLAESLGIRLMSLEEVGKLNLTIDGAD
;
A
#
# COMPACT_ATOMS: atom_id res chain seq x y z
N MET A 1 -14.57 -25.03 -30.54
CA MET A 1 -14.70 -24.83 -30.00
C MET A 1 -14.94 -24.37 -29.41
N ASN A 2 -14.87 -24.45 -29.26
CA ASN A 2 -15.22 -23.94 -28.60
C ASN A 2 -15.29 -23.50 -27.92
N LYS A 3 -15.42 -23.51 -27.80
CA LYS A 3 -15.61 -23.03 -27.26
C LYS A 3 -15.60 -22.69 -26.33
N GLY A 4 -15.31 -22.96 -25.91
CA GLY A 4 -15.42 -22.80 -24.76
C GLY A 4 -15.40 -21.67 -24.27
N LYS A 5 -15.33 -21.41 -24.41
CA LYS A 5 -15.35 -20.48 -24.06
C LYS A 5 -16.16 -19.86 -23.54
N HIS A 6 -16.60 -19.91 -23.46
CA HIS A 6 -17.39 -19.10 -23.13
C HIS A 6 -17.94 -19.26 -22.03
N HIS A 7 -17.92 -20.18 -21.64
CA HIS A 7 -18.41 -20.30 -20.58
C HIS A 7 -17.89 -19.67 -19.56
N ALA A 8 -17.01 -19.45 -19.81
CA ALA A 8 -16.52 -18.60 -18.91
C ALA A 8 -17.38 -17.46 -18.73
N ARG A 9 -18.45 -17.54 -19.34
CA ARG A 9 -19.23 -16.51 -19.28
C ARG A 9 -20.05 -16.43 -18.13
N SER A 10 -20.06 -17.33 -17.24
CA SER A 10 -20.72 -17.17 -15.97
C SER A 10 -20.11 -16.00 -15.24
N PHE A 11 -20.92 -15.08 -14.85
CA PHE A 11 -20.45 -13.99 -14.05
C PHE A 11 -20.42 -14.42 -12.60
N HIS A 12 -19.30 -14.27 -11.96
CA HIS A 12 -19.15 -14.51 -10.54
C HIS A 12 -18.63 -13.27 -9.88
N PRO A 13 -19.30 -12.76 -8.84
CA PRO A 13 -18.71 -11.66 -8.09
C PRO A 13 -17.43 -12.14 -7.42
N PRO A 14 -16.44 -11.25 -7.27
CA PRO A 14 -15.20 -11.66 -6.65
C PRO A 14 -15.42 -12.08 -5.20
N SER A 15 -14.71 -13.10 -4.78
CA SER A 15 -14.72 -13.53 -3.39
C SER A 15 -13.91 -12.54 -2.56
N VAL A 16 -14.02 -12.67 -1.23
CA VAL A 16 -13.21 -11.84 -0.33
C VAL A 16 -11.73 -12.04 -0.62
N ALA A 17 -11.32 -13.29 -0.86
CA ALA A 17 -9.91 -13.57 -1.16
C ALA A 17 -9.46 -12.90 -2.46
N ASP A 18 -10.33 -12.88 -3.47
CA ASP A 18 -9.99 -12.24 -4.75
C ASP A 18 -9.87 -10.73 -4.58
N VAL A 19 -10.76 -10.13 -3.80
CA VAL A 19 -10.70 -8.70 -3.54
C VAL A 19 -9.43 -8.35 -2.78
N ASP A 20 -9.06 -9.16 -1.80
CA ASP A 20 -7.83 -8.93 -1.04
C ASP A 20 -6.59 -9.06 -1.92
N GLN A 21 -6.57 -10.02 -2.85
CA GLN A 21 -5.47 -10.15 -3.79
C GLN A 21 -5.35 -8.93 -4.68
N LEU A 22 -6.48 -8.40 -5.16
CA LEU A 22 -6.46 -7.21 -6.00
C LEU A 22 -5.92 -6.01 -5.22
N LYS A 23 -6.34 -5.88 -3.95
CA LYS A 23 -5.87 -4.79 -3.11
C LYS A 23 -4.39 -4.93 -2.80
N GLU A 24 -3.93 -6.15 -2.59
CA GLU A 24 -2.53 -6.40 -2.36
C GLU A 24 -1.69 -6.01 -3.57
N HIS A 25 -2.11 -6.45 -4.76
CA HIS A 25 -1.39 -6.10 -5.98
C HIS A 25 -1.36 -4.60 -6.19
N ALA A 26 -2.49 -3.93 -5.97
CA ALA A 26 -2.57 -2.47 -6.13
C ALA A 26 -1.69 -1.76 -5.11
N GLY A 27 -1.69 -2.25 -3.87
CA GLY A 27 -0.88 -1.66 -2.81
C GLY A 27 0.60 -1.81 -3.09
N ILE A 28 1.01 -2.97 -3.55
CA ILE A 28 2.41 -3.21 -3.90
C ILE A 28 2.81 -2.37 -5.11
N ALA A 29 1.93 -2.30 -6.11
CA ALA A 29 2.22 -1.53 -7.32
C ALA A 29 2.40 -0.04 -7.00
N ALA A 30 1.67 0.48 -6.03
CA ALA A 30 1.81 1.87 -5.63
C ALA A 30 3.21 2.16 -5.08
N CYS A 31 3.88 1.14 -4.57
CA CYS A 31 5.22 1.31 -3.98
C CYS A 31 6.33 1.38 -5.01
N LYS A 32 6.03 1.20 -6.30
CA LYS A 32 7.07 1.26 -7.32
C LYS A 32 7.68 2.66 -7.44
N PHE A 33 7.00 3.66 -6.93
CA PHE A 33 7.50 5.03 -6.95
C PHE A 33 8.27 5.39 -5.69
N VAL A 34 8.33 4.49 -4.72
CA VAL A 34 9.04 4.73 -3.46
C VAL A 34 10.54 4.67 -3.72
N GLU A 35 11.24 5.71 -3.26
CA GLU A 35 12.69 5.80 -3.38
C GLU A 35 13.31 6.17 -2.06
N ASP A 36 14.56 5.80 -1.89
CA ASP A 36 15.33 6.12 -0.70
C ASP A 36 15.30 7.63 -0.42
N GLY A 37 15.11 7.98 0.82
CA GLY A 37 15.11 9.38 1.25
C GLY A 37 13.77 10.09 1.18
N MET A 38 12.72 9.41 0.74
CA MET A 38 11.41 10.05 0.58
C MET A 38 10.65 10.22 1.88
N ALA A 39 9.82 11.27 1.91
CA ALA A 39 8.76 11.43 2.90
C ALA A 39 7.46 11.06 2.21
N ILE A 40 6.77 10.06 2.73
CA ILE A 40 5.61 9.47 2.08
C ILE A 40 4.36 9.63 2.93
N GLY A 41 3.35 10.30 2.38
CA GLY A 41 2.06 10.38 3.03
C GLY A 41 1.35 9.03 2.94
N LEU A 42 0.88 8.56 4.06
CA LEU A 42 0.23 7.25 4.16
C LEU A 42 -1.25 7.46 4.50
N GLY A 43 -2.10 7.25 3.52
CA GLY A 43 -3.53 7.36 3.69
C GLY A 43 -4.08 6.21 4.51
N THR A 44 -5.37 5.97 4.35
CA THR A 44 -6.03 4.92 5.09
C THR A 44 -6.78 4.02 4.12
N GLY A 45 -7.19 2.84 4.61
CA GLY A 45 -7.89 1.89 3.78
C GLY A 45 -7.10 0.61 3.61
N SER A 46 -7.77 -0.43 3.14
CA SER A 46 -7.16 -1.76 3.08
C SER A 46 -6.05 -1.85 2.04
N THR A 47 -6.18 -1.13 0.93
CA THR A 47 -5.12 -1.14 -0.08
C THR A 47 -3.84 -0.51 0.47
N VAL A 48 -3.98 0.58 1.23
CA VAL A 48 -2.82 1.24 1.83
C VAL A 48 -2.12 0.33 2.83
N ARG A 49 -2.86 -0.52 3.52
CA ARG A 49 -2.24 -1.47 4.46
C ARG A 49 -1.21 -2.35 3.74
N PHE A 50 -1.55 -2.82 2.54
CA PHE A 50 -0.60 -3.63 1.76
C PHE A 50 0.60 -2.80 1.33
N SER A 51 0.40 -1.52 1.00
CA SER A 51 1.52 -0.64 0.67
C SER A 51 2.46 -0.46 1.87
N ILE A 52 1.89 -0.30 3.05
CA ILE A 52 2.69 -0.11 4.27
C ILE A 52 3.53 -1.36 4.54
N ILE A 53 2.93 -2.54 4.36
CA ILE A 53 3.65 -3.80 4.54
C ILE A 53 4.79 -3.91 3.52
N GLU A 54 4.52 -3.53 2.28
CA GLU A 54 5.55 -3.57 1.24
C GLU A 54 6.68 -2.59 1.51
N ILE A 55 6.35 -1.38 1.98
CA ILE A 55 7.37 -0.40 2.34
C ILE A 55 8.26 -0.95 3.45
N ALA A 56 7.66 -1.59 4.46
CA ALA A 56 8.44 -2.19 5.52
C ALA A 56 9.39 -3.27 4.99
N ARG A 57 8.91 -4.07 4.02
CA ARG A 57 9.75 -5.07 3.39
C ARG A 57 10.92 -4.42 2.66
N MET A 58 10.67 -3.34 1.93
CA MET A 58 11.72 -2.64 1.20
C MET A 58 12.76 -2.06 2.15
N ILE A 59 12.32 -1.51 3.27
CA ILE A 59 13.24 -0.99 4.27
C ILE A 59 14.14 -2.11 4.79
N ASN A 60 13.56 -3.24 5.12
CA ASN A 60 14.30 -4.34 5.74
C ASN A 60 15.18 -5.10 4.77
N LEU A 61 14.72 -5.29 3.53
CA LEU A 61 15.44 -6.13 2.57
C LEU A 61 16.29 -5.33 1.60
N GLU A 62 15.90 -4.10 1.29
CA GLU A 62 16.62 -3.29 0.32
C GLU A 62 17.42 -2.17 0.97
N GLY A 63 17.22 -1.96 2.27
CA GLY A 63 18.01 -0.98 2.99
C GLY A 63 17.68 0.48 2.70
N ILE A 64 16.51 0.74 2.11
CA ILE A 64 16.13 2.14 1.87
C ILE A 64 15.69 2.79 3.18
N GLU A 65 15.77 4.11 3.21
CA GLU A 65 15.31 4.89 4.35
C GLU A 65 14.21 5.82 3.87
N ILE A 66 13.08 5.74 4.52
CA ILE A 66 11.96 6.64 4.23
C ILE A 66 11.32 7.07 5.55
N VAL A 67 10.52 8.11 5.46
CA VAL A 67 9.72 8.57 6.59
C VAL A 67 8.26 8.51 6.16
N GLY A 68 7.42 7.93 7.01
CA GLY A 68 5.99 7.86 6.76
C GLY A 68 5.26 8.96 7.51
N VAL A 69 4.27 9.55 6.85
CA VAL A 69 3.42 10.57 7.45
C VAL A 69 1.99 10.05 7.44
N PRO A 70 1.54 9.42 8.54
CA PRO A 70 0.22 8.78 8.55
C PRO A 70 -0.89 9.83 8.68
N THR A 71 -2.04 9.53 8.07
CA THR A 71 -3.20 10.43 8.12
C THR A 71 -4.30 9.89 9.04
N SER A 72 -4.09 8.75 9.66
CA SER A 72 -5.06 8.21 10.61
C SER A 72 -4.33 7.44 11.70
N GLU A 73 -5.02 7.24 12.80
CA GLU A 73 -4.43 6.51 13.92
C GLU A 73 -4.18 5.04 13.58
N SER A 74 -5.10 4.43 12.83
CA SER A 74 -4.92 3.03 12.46
C SER A 74 -3.70 2.85 11.55
N THR A 75 -3.48 3.78 10.63
CA THR A 75 -2.32 3.75 9.75
C THR A 75 -1.04 3.97 10.55
N ARG A 76 -1.08 4.91 11.50
CA ARG A 76 0.07 5.17 12.36
C ARG A 76 0.46 3.93 13.15
N ARG A 77 -0.53 3.26 13.72
CA ARG A 77 -0.25 2.06 14.52
C ARG A 77 0.34 0.94 13.70
N LEU A 78 -0.19 0.73 12.50
CA LEU A 78 0.33 -0.33 11.64
C LEU A 78 1.78 -0.02 11.24
N ALA A 79 2.04 1.19 10.76
CA ALA A 79 3.38 1.56 10.32
C ALA A 79 4.35 1.49 11.47
N GLU A 80 3.95 1.95 12.65
CA GLU A 80 4.79 1.91 13.83
C GLU A 80 5.13 0.47 14.21
N SER A 81 4.14 -0.41 14.16
CA SER A 81 4.34 -1.82 14.50
C SER A 81 5.31 -2.51 13.55
N LEU A 82 5.44 -2.01 12.34
CA LEU A 82 6.34 -2.57 11.34
C LEU A 82 7.70 -1.88 11.32
N GLY A 83 7.92 -0.94 12.25
CA GLY A 83 9.23 -0.31 12.37
C GLY A 83 9.48 0.83 11.39
N ILE A 84 8.46 1.34 10.74
CA ILE A 84 8.62 2.45 9.82
C ILE A 84 8.77 3.74 10.63
N ARG A 85 9.78 4.54 10.28
CA ARG A 85 9.99 5.82 10.93
C ARG A 85 8.86 6.77 10.54
N LEU A 86 8.27 7.42 11.53
CA LEU A 86 7.12 8.30 11.32
C LEU A 86 7.44 9.72 11.75
N MET A 87 6.85 10.67 11.02
CA MET A 87 6.93 12.08 11.36
C MET A 87 5.60 12.74 11.01
N SER A 88 5.36 13.89 11.56
CA SER A 88 4.17 14.67 11.20
C SER A 88 4.44 15.45 9.92
N LEU A 89 3.37 15.88 9.27
CA LEU A 89 3.50 16.71 8.09
C LEU A 89 4.27 18.00 8.39
N GLU A 90 4.03 18.56 9.56
CA GLU A 90 4.74 19.77 9.98
C GLU A 90 6.24 19.55 10.07
N GLU A 91 6.63 18.38 10.56
CA GLU A 91 8.05 18.07 10.71
C GLU A 91 8.76 17.86 9.38
N VAL A 92 8.09 17.20 8.43
CA VAL A 92 8.71 16.96 7.12
C VAL A 92 8.57 18.15 6.18
N GLY A 93 7.55 18.97 6.39
CA GLY A 93 7.32 20.16 5.57
C GLY A 93 6.76 19.88 4.19
N LYS A 94 7.17 18.79 3.56
CA LYS A 94 6.76 18.48 2.20
C LYS A 94 6.81 16.97 1.97
N LEU A 95 5.79 16.47 1.27
CA LEU A 95 5.75 15.05 0.91
C LEU A 95 6.30 14.85 -0.50
N ASN A 96 7.06 13.79 -0.69
CA ASN A 96 7.58 13.41 -2.00
C ASN A 96 6.60 12.50 -2.74
N LEU A 97 5.76 11.80 -1.99
CA LEU A 97 4.82 10.84 -2.55
C LEU A 97 3.68 10.68 -1.57
N THR A 98 2.48 10.46 -2.08
CA THR A 98 1.35 10.13 -1.23
C THR A 98 0.72 8.85 -1.76
N ILE A 99 0.48 7.90 -0.86
CA ILE A 99 -0.22 6.66 -1.19
C ILE A 99 -1.55 6.70 -0.46
N ASP A 100 -2.63 6.64 -1.23
CA ASP A 100 -3.96 6.74 -0.66
C ASP A 100 -4.84 5.69 -1.32
N GLY A 101 -5.64 5.04 -0.51
CA GLY A 101 -6.52 4.00 -1.00
C GLY A 101 -7.85 4.57 -1.47
N ALA A 102 -8.42 3.91 -2.46
CA ALA A 102 -9.72 4.29 -2.99
C ALA A 102 -10.73 3.20 -2.64
N ASP A 103 -10.89 2.97 -1.39
CA ASP A 103 -11.82 1.93 -0.91
C ASP A 103 -13.29 2.30 -1.08
#